data_0200ca6a1c0becafc1c547547ae47828
#
_entry.id   0200ca6a1c0becafc1c547547ae47828
#
_cell.length_a   1.000
_cell.length_b   1.000
_cell.length_c   1.000
_cell.angle_alpha   90.00
_cell.angle_beta   90.00
_cell.angle_gamma   90.00
#
_symmetry.space_group_name_H-M   'P 1'
#
loop_
_entity.id
_entity.type
_entity.pdbx_description
1 polymer ?
#
loop_
_entity_poly.entity_id
_entity_poly.type
_entity_poly.pdbx_seq_one_letter_code
_entity_poly.pdbx_strand_id
1 'polypeptide(L)'
;MQNENKLGVMPIDKLIWNMSLPIIVSMLVQALYNIVDSVFVSWVSEASLTAVSLAFPAQNLMISLASGTAVGVNALMGRALGAKDQKRADTVAMNGLFLAFVGFVLCSVLGLTLSDAFFRSQTDVEEIIQMGNQYLMIVMGASFGIFGQLMLERLLQGTGHSILSMYTQGTGAIINIILDPIFIFVFKMGVTGAAIATIIGQICAFIFALILNLKKNPEIHLVFRGFRPNWRIIGSIYAIGLPSVVMMAVGSVMTFLMNKILITYHSAHETAATAFGIYFKLNSFVFMPVFGLNNGVIPIVAYNYGAQQRTRMVEAIKRSAIYASCVMILGMAIFQLFPATLLQIFKATDTMLSVGIPALRIISLSFCMAGACIALGGSFQALGKSIYSLIVSVIRQLVLLIPVAFVLAQIGRSSGNDDLVWWAFPIAEVFSLGVTLLCFRRLYRTLISKLPPHGPENVQ
;
A
#
# COMPACT_ATOMS: atom_id res chain seq x y z
N MET A 1 5.84 -37.80 -4.47
CA MET A 1 5.95 -36.87 -3.32
C MET A 1 5.48 -35.51 -3.82
N GLN A 2 4.31 -35.02 -3.41
CA GLN A 2 3.94 -33.63 -3.66
C GLN A 2 4.97 -32.74 -2.96
N ASN A 3 5.67 -31.91 -3.72
CA ASN A 3 6.59 -30.94 -3.13
C ASN A 3 5.77 -30.05 -2.17
N GLU A 4 6.00 -30.20 -0.86
CA GLU A 4 5.35 -29.37 0.13
C GLU A 4 5.72 -27.89 -0.13
N ASN A 5 4.71 -27.01 -0.15
CA ASN A 5 4.91 -25.60 -0.41
C ASN A 5 5.85 -25.01 0.66
N LYS A 6 6.83 -24.21 0.24
CA LYS A 6 7.83 -23.61 1.13
C LYS A 6 7.22 -22.81 2.28
N LEU A 7 5.99 -22.28 2.13
CA LEU A 7 5.27 -21.55 3.16
C LEU A 7 5.02 -22.40 4.42
N GLY A 8 4.92 -23.74 4.27
CA GLY A 8 4.70 -24.68 5.36
C GLY A 8 5.98 -25.27 5.96
N VAL A 9 7.11 -25.32 5.23
CA VAL A 9 8.28 -26.12 5.64
C VAL A 9 9.55 -25.32 5.88
N MET A 10 9.76 -24.19 5.16
CA MET A 10 10.96 -23.37 5.29
C MET A 10 11.06 -22.74 6.70
N PRO A 11 12.28 -22.63 7.32
CA PRO A 11 12.46 -21.89 8.58
C PRO A 11 11.90 -20.47 8.49
N ILE A 12 11.21 -20.02 9.53
CA ILE A 12 10.38 -18.78 9.50
C ILE A 12 11.22 -17.55 9.16
N ASP A 13 12.42 -17.38 9.75
CA ASP A 13 13.26 -16.20 9.45
C ASP A 13 13.68 -16.17 7.98
N LYS A 14 14.14 -17.30 7.45
CA LYS A 14 14.51 -17.43 6.04
C LYS A 14 13.31 -17.22 5.12
N LEU A 15 12.14 -17.72 5.52
CA LEU A 15 10.91 -17.58 4.77
C LEU A 15 10.44 -16.12 4.70
N ILE A 16 10.45 -15.40 5.84
CA ILE A 16 10.07 -13.99 5.88
C ILE A 16 10.95 -13.18 4.92
N TRP A 17 12.27 -13.32 4.99
CA TRP A 17 13.17 -12.58 4.10
C TRP A 17 13.04 -13.01 2.63
N ASN A 18 12.87 -14.30 2.36
CA ASN A 18 12.66 -14.81 1.00
C ASN A 18 11.39 -14.28 0.35
N MET A 19 10.33 -14.06 1.16
CA MET A 19 9.06 -13.53 0.68
C MET A 19 9.06 -12.00 0.63
N SER A 20 9.60 -11.35 1.64
CA SER A 20 9.47 -9.91 1.83
C SER A 20 10.50 -9.11 1.04
N LEU A 21 11.76 -9.56 0.95
CA LEU A 21 12.81 -8.80 0.27
C LEU A 21 12.49 -8.49 -1.20
N PRO A 22 12.00 -9.45 -2.01
CA PRO A 22 11.57 -9.14 -3.38
C PRO A 22 10.44 -8.12 -3.43
N ILE A 23 9.48 -8.17 -2.49
CA ILE A 23 8.36 -7.23 -2.43
C ILE A 23 8.85 -5.83 -2.03
N ILE A 24 9.77 -5.74 -1.07
CA ILE A 24 10.41 -4.48 -0.67
C ILE A 24 11.11 -3.84 -1.88
N VAL A 25 11.92 -4.61 -2.60
CA VAL A 25 12.59 -4.14 -3.82
C VAL A 25 11.57 -3.67 -4.85
N SER A 26 10.50 -4.42 -5.07
CA SER A 26 9.41 -4.02 -6.00
C SER A 26 8.80 -2.67 -5.61
N MET A 27 8.51 -2.48 -4.33
CA MET A 27 7.91 -1.22 -3.84
C MET A 27 8.88 -0.04 -3.97
N LEU A 28 10.17 -0.25 -3.72
CA LEU A 28 11.19 0.78 -3.93
C LEU A 28 11.37 1.14 -5.41
N VAL A 29 11.36 0.15 -6.30
CA VAL A 29 11.39 0.36 -7.76
C VAL A 29 10.16 1.12 -8.21
N GLN A 30 8.99 0.80 -7.66
CA GLN A 30 7.74 1.52 -7.95
C GLN A 30 7.82 3.00 -7.51
N ALA A 31 8.36 3.27 -6.33
CA ALA A 31 8.56 4.64 -5.87
C ALA A 31 9.53 5.40 -6.78
N LEU A 32 10.62 4.74 -7.19
CA LEU A 32 11.62 5.34 -8.06
C LEU A 32 11.04 5.72 -9.41
N TYR A 33 10.32 4.80 -10.07
CA TYR A 33 9.74 5.12 -11.38
C TYR A 33 8.69 6.24 -11.28
N ASN A 34 7.88 6.29 -10.23
CA ASN A 34 6.93 7.40 -10.02
C ASN A 34 7.63 8.77 -9.89
N ILE A 35 8.82 8.79 -9.25
CA ILE A 35 9.63 10.01 -9.17
C ILE A 35 10.16 10.38 -10.55
N VAL A 36 10.71 9.42 -11.28
CA VAL A 36 11.27 9.62 -12.62
C VAL A 36 10.22 10.13 -13.61
N ASP A 37 9.03 9.52 -13.63
CA ASP A 37 7.89 9.97 -14.42
C ASP A 37 7.50 11.42 -14.08
N SER A 38 7.39 11.75 -12.79
CA SER A 38 7.10 13.13 -12.37
C SER A 38 8.18 14.14 -12.81
N VAL A 39 9.45 13.73 -12.81
CA VAL A 39 10.56 14.57 -13.30
C VAL A 39 10.42 14.80 -14.80
N PHE A 40 10.16 13.78 -15.61
CA PHE A 40 9.97 13.95 -17.05
C PHE A 40 8.77 14.83 -17.38
N VAL A 41 7.65 14.66 -16.67
CA VAL A 41 6.47 15.51 -16.84
C VAL A 41 6.77 16.96 -16.46
N SER A 42 7.56 17.20 -15.40
CA SER A 42 7.95 18.56 -14.98
C SER A 42 8.80 19.31 -16.02
N TRP A 43 9.54 18.59 -16.85
CA TRP A 43 10.33 19.18 -17.95
C TRP A 43 9.47 19.62 -19.14
N VAL A 44 8.21 19.18 -19.23
CA VAL A 44 7.28 19.64 -20.28
C VAL A 44 6.76 21.02 -19.95
N SER A 45 6.09 21.18 -18.81
CA SER A 45 5.61 22.46 -18.27
C SER A 45 5.17 22.33 -16.82
N GLU A 46 5.08 23.45 -16.11
CA GLU A 46 4.51 23.49 -14.76
C GLU A 46 3.02 23.08 -14.76
N ALA A 47 2.27 23.49 -15.76
CA ALA A 47 0.88 23.10 -15.94
C ALA A 47 0.71 21.59 -16.11
N SER A 48 1.63 20.93 -16.84
CA SER A 48 1.65 19.47 -17.01
C SER A 48 1.85 18.74 -15.68
N LEU A 49 2.80 19.20 -14.87
CA LEU A 49 3.06 18.63 -13.53
C LEU A 49 1.85 18.82 -12.61
N THR A 50 1.22 20.01 -12.68
CA THR A 50 0.00 20.30 -11.91
C THR A 50 -1.15 19.38 -12.33
N ALA A 51 -1.36 19.18 -13.64
CA ALA A 51 -2.40 18.30 -14.15
C ALA A 51 -2.25 16.84 -13.64
N VAL A 52 -1.02 16.29 -13.70
CA VAL A 52 -0.74 14.94 -13.18
C VAL A 52 -0.89 14.87 -11.67
N SER A 53 -0.46 15.92 -10.96
CA SER A 53 -0.60 15.98 -9.49
C SER A 53 -2.06 16.02 -9.05
N LEU A 54 -2.92 16.76 -9.75
CA LEU A 54 -4.36 16.79 -9.50
C LEU A 54 -5.07 15.47 -9.87
N ALA A 55 -4.52 14.67 -10.79
CA ALA A 55 -5.02 13.33 -11.12
C ALA A 55 -4.72 12.29 -10.02
N PHE A 56 -3.69 12.52 -9.19
CA PHE A 56 -3.19 11.55 -8.23
C PHE A 56 -4.26 10.99 -7.27
N PRO A 57 -5.20 11.77 -6.70
CA PRO A 57 -6.25 11.22 -5.82
C PRO A 57 -7.13 10.18 -6.50
N ALA A 58 -7.51 10.41 -7.76
CA ALA A 58 -8.32 9.46 -8.53
C ALA A 58 -7.54 8.17 -8.86
N GLN A 59 -6.26 8.31 -9.25
CA GLN A 59 -5.37 7.17 -9.46
C GLN A 59 -5.16 6.36 -8.17
N ASN A 60 -4.95 7.04 -7.04
CA ASN A 60 -4.75 6.37 -5.76
C ASN A 60 -6.01 5.60 -5.32
N LEU A 61 -7.20 6.12 -5.59
CA LEU A 61 -8.45 5.42 -5.34
C LEU A 61 -8.57 4.16 -6.19
N MET A 62 -8.22 4.23 -7.49
CA MET A 62 -8.18 3.10 -8.40
C MET A 62 -7.20 2.01 -7.93
N ILE A 63 -5.98 2.40 -7.57
CA ILE A 63 -4.94 1.49 -7.05
C ILE A 63 -5.38 0.86 -5.72
N SER A 64 -6.04 1.65 -4.85
CA SER A 64 -6.57 1.16 -3.57
C SER A 64 -7.64 0.09 -3.76
N LEU A 65 -8.54 0.28 -4.73
CA LEU A 65 -9.57 -0.71 -5.07
C LEU A 65 -8.93 -2.01 -5.59
N ALA A 66 -7.98 -1.90 -6.52
CA ALA A 66 -7.27 -3.05 -7.08
C ALA A 66 -6.45 -3.79 -6.00
N SER A 67 -5.64 -3.07 -5.23
CA SER A 67 -4.78 -3.64 -4.20
C SER A 67 -5.57 -4.23 -3.04
N GLY A 68 -6.62 -3.55 -2.56
CA GLY A 68 -7.46 -4.04 -1.47
C GLY A 68 -8.20 -5.33 -1.84
N THR A 69 -8.75 -5.40 -3.06
CA THR A 69 -9.37 -6.64 -3.58
C THR A 69 -8.34 -7.77 -3.64
N ALA A 70 -7.15 -7.48 -4.13
CA ALA A 70 -6.06 -8.44 -4.27
C ALA A 70 -5.53 -8.94 -2.90
N VAL A 71 -5.55 -8.12 -1.85
CA VAL A 71 -5.24 -8.56 -0.46
C VAL A 71 -6.25 -9.59 0.02
N GLY A 72 -7.54 -9.38 -0.26
CA GLY A 72 -8.60 -10.35 0.07
C GLY A 72 -8.37 -11.70 -0.59
N VAL A 73 -8.04 -11.70 -1.87
CA VAL A 73 -7.72 -12.91 -2.65
C VAL A 73 -6.48 -13.60 -2.08
N ASN A 74 -5.40 -12.87 -1.83
CA ASN A 74 -4.15 -13.41 -1.28
C ASN A 74 -4.39 -14.14 0.06
N ALA A 75 -5.11 -13.50 0.99
CA ALA A 75 -5.40 -14.09 2.30
C ALA A 75 -6.28 -15.37 2.21
N LEU A 76 -7.32 -15.36 1.37
CA LEU A 76 -8.21 -16.52 1.22
C LEU A 76 -7.53 -17.67 0.47
N MET A 77 -6.77 -17.36 -0.57
CA MET A 77 -6.01 -18.34 -1.34
C MET A 77 -4.93 -19.00 -0.49
N GLY A 78 -4.16 -18.21 0.27
CA GLY A 78 -3.14 -18.74 1.19
C GLY A 78 -3.73 -19.72 2.21
N ARG A 79 -4.93 -19.43 2.75
CA ARG A 79 -5.64 -20.37 3.64
C ARG A 79 -6.08 -21.63 2.96
N ALA A 80 -6.64 -21.52 1.73
CA ALA A 80 -7.07 -22.69 0.98
C ALA A 80 -5.90 -23.62 0.66
N LEU A 81 -4.75 -23.05 0.24
CA LEU A 81 -3.51 -23.79 0.00
C LEU A 81 -2.99 -24.47 1.27
N GLY A 82 -2.99 -23.75 2.40
CA GLY A 82 -2.60 -24.30 3.71
C GLY A 82 -3.49 -25.45 4.16
N ALA A 83 -4.79 -25.37 3.89
CA ALA A 83 -5.76 -26.41 4.16
C ALA A 83 -5.72 -27.56 3.13
N LYS A 84 -4.80 -27.51 2.13
CA LYS A 84 -4.70 -28.45 1.00
C LYS A 84 -6.00 -28.56 0.17
N ASP A 85 -6.83 -27.50 0.18
CA ASP A 85 -8.06 -27.40 -0.61
C ASP A 85 -7.77 -26.69 -1.94
N GLN A 86 -7.21 -27.46 -2.88
CA GLN A 86 -6.81 -26.98 -4.21
C GLN A 86 -8.00 -26.38 -4.97
N LYS A 87 -9.15 -27.03 -4.93
CA LYS A 87 -10.35 -26.58 -5.64
C LYS A 87 -10.80 -25.18 -5.15
N ARG A 88 -10.71 -24.96 -3.86
CA ARG A 88 -11.04 -23.66 -3.28
C ARG A 88 -9.98 -22.59 -3.64
N ALA A 89 -8.69 -22.94 -3.63
CA ALA A 89 -7.62 -22.05 -4.04
C ALA A 89 -7.81 -21.57 -5.49
N ASP A 90 -8.05 -22.50 -6.43
CA ASP A 90 -8.31 -22.22 -7.83
C ASP A 90 -9.57 -21.35 -8.01
N THR A 91 -10.65 -21.66 -7.26
CA THR A 91 -11.89 -20.87 -7.31
C THR A 91 -11.67 -19.45 -6.78
N VAL A 92 -10.89 -19.26 -5.72
CA VAL A 92 -10.56 -17.93 -5.18
C VAL A 92 -9.74 -17.15 -6.20
N ALA A 93 -8.72 -17.75 -6.82
CA ALA A 93 -7.89 -17.12 -7.85
C ALA A 93 -8.73 -16.65 -9.06
N MET A 94 -9.62 -17.50 -9.55
CA MET A 94 -10.50 -17.18 -10.69
C MET A 94 -11.51 -16.08 -10.35
N ASN A 95 -12.12 -16.10 -9.16
CA ASN A 95 -12.99 -15.00 -8.71
C ASN A 95 -12.19 -13.69 -8.51
N GLY A 96 -10.92 -13.76 -8.09
CA GLY A 96 -10.02 -12.62 -8.02
C GLY A 96 -9.81 -11.97 -9.38
N LEU A 97 -9.52 -12.76 -10.42
CA LEU A 97 -9.38 -12.24 -11.79
C LEU A 97 -10.69 -11.65 -12.32
N PHE A 98 -11.83 -12.27 -12.02
CA PHE A 98 -13.14 -11.72 -12.36
C PHE A 98 -13.36 -10.36 -11.68
N LEU A 99 -13.05 -10.23 -10.40
CA LEU A 99 -13.17 -8.97 -9.67
C LEU A 99 -12.18 -7.90 -10.17
N ALA A 100 -10.98 -8.28 -10.59
CA ALA A 100 -10.05 -7.37 -11.26
C ALA A 100 -10.65 -6.83 -12.56
N PHE A 101 -11.29 -7.68 -13.37
CA PHE A 101 -12.00 -7.25 -14.56
C PHE A 101 -13.19 -6.32 -14.24
N VAL A 102 -14.01 -6.64 -13.25
CA VAL A 102 -15.12 -5.78 -12.81
C VAL A 102 -14.60 -4.43 -12.30
N GLY A 103 -13.53 -4.43 -11.50
CA GLY A 103 -12.90 -3.21 -11.01
C GLY A 103 -12.34 -2.34 -12.13
N PHE A 104 -11.71 -2.96 -13.14
CA PHE A 104 -11.28 -2.28 -14.36
C PHE A 104 -12.47 -1.62 -15.07
N VAL A 105 -13.54 -2.38 -15.37
CA VAL A 105 -14.71 -1.83 -16.05
C VAL A 105 -15.32 -0.65 -15.28
N LEU A 106 -15.46 -0.78 -13.96
CA LEU A 106 -15.95 0.29 -13.11
C LEU A 106 -15.07 1.56 -13.22
N CYS A 107 -13.75 1.40 -13.04
CA CYS A 107 -12.83 2.53 -13.10
C CYS A 107 -12.74 3.12 -14.50
N SER A 108 -12.83 2.31 -15.56
CA SER A 108 -12.86 2.77 -16.94
C SER A 108 -14.10 3.63 -17.22
N VAL A 109 -15.28 3.16 -16.81
CA VAL A 109 -16.52 3.95 -16.94
C VAL A 109 -16.41 5.27 -16.17
N LEU A 110 -15.95 5.24 -14.92
CA LEU A 110 -15.78 6.45 -14.12
C LEU A 110 -14.76 7.41 -14.74
N GLY A 111 -13.62 6.92 -15.22
CA GLY A 111 -12.60 7.72 -15.88
C GLY A 111 -13.09 8.37 -17.17
N LEU A 112 -13.83 7.62 -17.99
CA LEU A 112 -14.34 8.14 -19.26
C LEU A 112 -15.51 9.12 -19.10
N THR A 113 -16.28 9.01 -18.02
CA THR A 113 -17.51 9.82 -17.83
C THR A 113 -17.32 10.98 -16.86
N LEU A 114 -16.48 10.84 -15.82
CA LEU A 114 -16.39 11.81 -14.73
C LEU A 114 -15.08 12.58 -14.66
N SER A 115 -14.08 12.28 -15.50
CA SER A 115 -12.77 12.93 -15.40
C SER A 115 -12.81 14.44 -15.67
N ASP A 116 -13.60 14.91 -16.62
CA ASP A 116 -13.76 16.34 -16.88
C ASP A 116 -14.39 17.05 -15.68
N ALA A 117 -15.49 16.52 -15.15
CA ALA A 117 -16.15 17.06 -13.96
C ALA A 117 -15.23 17.05 -12.73
N PHE A 118 -14.41 16.01 -12.58
CA PHE A 118 -13.42 15.89 -11.52
C PHE A 118 -12.38 17.02 -11.58
N PHE A 119 -11.82 17.32 -12.77
CA PHE A 119 -10.87 18.41 -12.92
C PHE A 119 -11.49 19.79 -12.76
N ARG A 120 -12.69 20.03 -13.32
CA ARG A 120 -13.42 21.29 -13.13
C ARG A 120 -13.80 21.57 -11.67
N SER A 121 -13.88 20.54 -10.85
CA SER A 121 -14.09 20.71 -9.40
C SER A 121 -12.83 21.14 -8.64
N GLN A 122 -11.64 21.06 -9.25
CA GLN A 122 -10.37 21.33 -8.60
C GLN A 122 -9.67 22.59 -9.09
N THR A 123 -9.90 23.01 -10.34
CA THR A 123 -9.26 24.18 -10.97
C THR A 123 -10.14 24.79 -12.03
N ASP A 124 -9.98 26.11 -12.25
CA ASP A 124 -10.64 26.86 -13.32
C ASP A 124 -9.71 27.09 -14.53
N VAL A 125 -8.46 26.60 -14.46
CA VAL A 125 -7.48 26.76 -15.55
C VAL A 125 -7.73 25.73 -16.64
N GLU A 126 -8.31 26.16 -17.77
CA GLU A 126 -8.75 25.28 -18.86
C GLU A 126 -7.62 24.40 -19.44
N GLU A 127 -6.39 24.90 -19.52
CA GLU A 127 -5.22 24.15 -19.97
C GLU A 127 -4.94 22.95 -19.07
N ILE A 128 -4.99 23.14 -17.73
CA ILE A 128 -4.78 22.08 -16.76
C ILE A 128 -5.93 21.08 -16.81
N ILE A 129 -7.18 21.56 -16.97
CA ILE A 129 -8.35 20.69 -17.11
C ILE A 129 -8.22 19.79 -18.32
N GLN A 130 -7.86 20.33 -19.48
CA GLN A 130 -7.72 19.55 -20.71
C GLN A 130 -6.61 18.50 -20.62
N MET A 131 -5.42 18.88 -20.16
CA MET A 131 -4.30 17.95 -19.99
C MET A 131 -4.61 16.87 -18.95
N GLY A 132 -5.15 17.27 -17.80
CA GLY A 132 -5.50 16.34 -16.74
C GLY A 132 -6.62 15.38 -17.12
N ASN A 133 -7.65 15.88 -17.81
CA ASN A 133 -8.74 15.06 -18.32
C ASN A 133 -8.23 14.00 -19.30
N GLN A 134 -7.44 14.38 -20.30
CA GLN A 134 -6.81 13.44 -21.25
C GLN A 134 -5.97 12.39 -20.53
N TYR A 135 -5.14 12.81 -19.59
CA TYR A 135 -4.32 11.91 -18.79
C TYR A 135 -5.16 10.89 -18.03
N LEU A 136 -6.16 11.37 -17.28
CA LEU A 136 -6.98 10.52 -16.41
C LEU A 136 -7.89 9.58 -17.21
N MET A 137 -8.46 10.07 -18.33
CA MET A 137 -9.23 9.23 -19.25
C MET A 137 -8.42 8.06 -19.80
N ILE A 138 -7.15 8.30 -20.15
CA ILE A 138 -6.26 7.26 -20.67
C ILE A 138 -5.92 6.28 -19.53
N VAL A 139 -5.44 6.78 -18.38
CA VAL A 139 -4.97 5.93 -17.28
C VAL A 139 -6.10 5.10 -16.68
N MET A 140 -7.27 5.69 -16.45
CA MET A 140 -8.42 4.94 -15.93
C MET A 140 -9.13 4.14 -17.02
N GLY A 141 -9.24 4.68 -18.23
CA GLY A 141 -9.88 4.01 -19.36
C GLY A 141 -9.20 2.71 -19.78
N ALA A 142 -7.87 2.66 -19.71
CA ALA A 142 -7.08 1.47 -20.02
C ALA A 142 -6.52 0.78 -18.75
N SER A 143 -7.18 0.92 -17.61
CA SER A 143 -6.72 0.39 -16.32
C SER A 143 -6.71 -1.14 -16.20
N PHE A 144 -7.13 -1.89 -17.24
CA PHE A 144 -7.08 -3.37 -17.21
C PHE A 144 -5.67 -3.90 -16.96
N GLY A 145 -4.63 -3.19 -17.42
CA GLY A 145 -3.24 -3.55 -17.19
C GLY A 145 -2.91 -3.58 -15.68
N ILE A 146 -3.21 -2.50 -14.95
CA ILE A 146 -2.88 -2.41 -13.53
C ILE A 146 -3.75 -3.34 -12.67
N PHE A 147 -5.07 -3.48 -12.97
CA PHE A 147 -5.92 -4.41 -12.24
C PHE A 147 -5.48 -5.86 -12.41
N GLY A 148 -5.17 -6.25 -13.65
CA GLY A 148 -4.66 -7.59 -13.96
C GLY A 148 -3.28 -7.85 -13.38
N GLN A 149 -2.36 -6.90 -13.51
CA GLN A 149 -1.00 -6.98 -12.95
C GLN A 149 -1.05 -7.19 -11.43
N LEU A 150 -1.69 -6.27 -10.68
CA LEU A 150 -1.75 -6.35 -9.22
C LEU A 150 -2.40 -7.65 -8.74
N MET A 151 -3.46 -8.12 -9.40
CA MET A 151 -4.10 -9.37 -9.04
C MET A 151 -3.17 -10.57 -9.26
N LEU A 152 -2.55 -10.68 -10.44
CA LEU A 152 -1.66 -11.79 -10.77
C LEU A 152 -0.38 -11.79 -9.92
N GLU A 153 0.15 -10.62 -9.58
CA GLU A 153 1.27 -10.49 -8.63
C GLU A 153 0.89 -11.00 -7.24
N ARG A 154 -0.33 -10.70 -6.77
CA ARG A 154 -0.81 -11.22 -5.48
C ARG A 154 -1.05 -12.73 -5.50
N LEU A 155 -1.44 -13.30 -6.65
CA LEU A 155 -1.49 -14.75 -6.81
C LEU A 155 -0.10 -15.38 -6.68
N LEU A 156 0.93 -14.81 -7.34
CA LEU A 156 2.32 -15.27 -7.19
C LEU A 156 2.82 -15.14 -5.74
N GLN A 157 2.51 -14.04 -5.07
CA GLN A 157 2.90 -13.83 -3.67
C GLN A 157 2.21 -14.83 -2.74
N GLY A 158 0.92 -15.06 -2.93
CA GLY A 158 0.09 -15.97 -2.11
C GLY A 158 0.47 -17.44 -2.25
N THR A 159 1.06 -17.83 -3.38
CA THR A 159 1.61 -19.18 -3.61
C THR A 159 3.07 -19.32 -3.21
N GLY A 160 3.72 -18.23 -2.77
CA GLY A 160 5.11 -18.26 -2.32
C GLY A 160 6.14 -17.77 -3.36
N HIS A 161 5.71 -17.34 -4.55
CA HIS A 161 6.60 -16.94 -5.65
C HIS A 161 6.87 -15.42 -5.71
N SER A 162 7.21 -14.77 -4.58
CA SER A 162 7.42 -13.31 -4.51
C SER A 162 8.52 -12.79 -5.43
N ILE A 163 9.55 -13.60 -5.73
CA ILE A 163 10.61 -13.23 -6.69
C ILE A 163 10.04 -13.04 -8.09
N LEU A 164 9.09 -13.89 -8.50
CA LEU A 164 8.44 -13.75 -9.82
C LEU A 164 7.58 -12.48 -9.88
N SER A 165 6.90 -12.13 -8.78
CA SER A 165 6.15 -10.87 -8.71
C SER A 165 7.08 -9.64 -8.76
N MET A 166 8.27 -9.72 -8.21
CA MET A 166 9.29 -8.67 -8.36
C MET A 166 9.72 -8.49 -9.82
N TYR A 167 9.91 -9.57 -10.55
CA TYR A 167 10.27 -9.48 -11.98
C TYR A 167 9.15 -8.86 -12.82
N THR A 168 7.88 -9.16 -12.53
CA THR A 168 6.76 -8.54 -13.27
C THR A 168 6.69 -7.04 -13.04
N GLN A 169 6.79 -6.60 -11.80
CA GLN A 169 6.78 -5.19 -11.46
C GLN A 169 8.01 -4.46 -12.00
N GLY A 170 9.19 -5.06 -11.88
CA GLY A 170 10.43 -4.51 -12.44
C GLY A 170 10.37 -4.34 -13.95
N THR A 171 9.80 -5.31 -14.66
CA THR A 171 9.60 -5.21 -16.13
C THR A 171 8.71 -4.04 -16.50
N GLY A 172 7.57 -3.87 -15.82
CA GLY A 172 6.68 -2.74 -16.05
C GLY A 172 7.35 -1.39 -15.81
N ALA A 173 8.09 -1.27 -14.71
CA ALA A 173 8.81 -0.05 -14.37
C ALA A 173 9.91 0.29 -15.39
N ILE A 174 10.71 -0.69 -15.82
CA ILE A 174 11.76 -0.47 -16.81
C ILE A 174 11.17 -0.03 -18.16
N ILE A 175 10.09 -0.69 -18.61
CA ILE A 175 9.42 -0.32 -19.86
C ILE A 175 8.87 1.09 -19.76
N ASN A 176 8.23 1.47 -18.67
CA ASN A 176 7.72 2.81 -18.45
C ASN A 176 8.85 3.85 -18.51
N ILE A 177 9.95 3.68 -17.76
CA ILE A 177 11.10 4.60 -17.74
C ILE A 177 11.71 4.79 -19.12
N ILE A 178 11.74 3.74 -19.96
CA ILE A 178 12.27 3.82 -21.34
C ILE A 178 11.28 4.53 -22.25
N LEU A 179 9.98 4.27 -22.13
CA LEU A 179 8.96 4.80 -23.01
C LEU A 179 8.57 6.25 -22.68
N ASP A 180 8.67 6.68 -21.43
CA ASP A 180 8.34 8.04 -21.01
C ASP A 180 9.07 9.10 -21.84
N PRO A 181 10.42 9.14 -21.94
CA PRO A 181 11.10 10.14 -22.72
C PRO A 181 10.79 10.03 -24.23
N ILE A 182 10.50 8.84 -24.73
CA ILE A 182 10.17 8.62 -26.13
C ILE A 182 8.81 9.26 -26.46
N PHE A 183 7.77 8.96 -25.67
CA PHE A 183 6.44 9.51 -25.94
C PHE A 183 6.35 10.99 -25.57
N ILE A 184 6.97 11.40 -24.47
CA ILE A 184 6.91 12.78 -23.99
C ILE A 184 7.67 13.72 -24.93
N PHE A 185 8.93 13.41 -25.27
CA PHE A 185 9.83 14.33 -25.94
C PHE A 185 10.02 14.03 -27.44
N VAL A 186 10.23 12.75 -27.82
CA VAL A 186 10.46 12.41 -29.23
C VAL A 186 9.16 12.54 -30.04
N PHE A 187 8.05 11.94 -29.52
CA PHE A 187 6.74 12.09 -30.18
C PHE A 187 6.00 13.36 -29.77
N LYS A 188 6.55 14.15 -28.84
CA LYS A 188 5.99 15.44 -28.38
C LYS A 188 4.55 15.34 -27.88
N MET A 189 4.21 14.23 -27.23
CA MET A 189 2.86 13.98 -26.73
C MET A 189 2.62 14.58 -25.34
N GLY A 190 3.67 15.09 -24.67
CA GLY A 190 3.55 15.71 -23.34
C GLY A 190 2.93 14.77 -22.31
N VAL A 191 1.94 15.26 -21.55
CA VAL A 191 1.25 14.53 -20.48
C VAL A 191 0.55 13.27 -21.01
N THR A 192 -0.02 13.33 -22.21
CA THR A 192 -0.64 12.18 -22.87
C THR A 192 0.38 11.07 -23.13
N GLY A 193 1.62 11.44 -23.47
CA GLY A 193 2.73 10.51 -23.65
C GLY A 193 3.08 9.76 -22.38
N ALA A 194 3.16 10.44 -21.23
CA ALA A 194 3.37 9.84 -19.92
C ALA A 194 2.24 8.83 -19.56
N ALA A 195 0.98 9.20 -19.80
CA ALA A 195 -0.15 8.29 -19.60
C ALA A 195 -0.03 7.00 -20.43
N ILE A 196 0.31 7.13 -21.74
CA ILE A 196 0.44 5.99 -22.64
C ILE A 196 1.62 5.10 -22.24
N ALA A 197 2.78 5.67 -21.89
CA ALA A 197 3.94 4.92 -21.44
C ALA A 197 3.63 4.12 -20.15
N THR A 198 2.93 4.74 -19.20
CA THR A 198 2.47 4.07 -17.97
C THR A 198 1.57 2.88 -18.27
N ILE A 199 0.58 3.03 -19.15
CA ILE A 199 -0.32 1.95 -19.52
C ILE A 199 0.41 0.82 -20.24
N ILE A 200 1.30 1.13 -21.18
CA ILE A 200 2.08 0.10 -21.87
C ILE A 200 2.93 -0.68 -20.88
N GLY A 201 3.60 0.00 -19.94
CA GLY A 201 4.36 -0.64 -18.87
C GLY A 201 3.50 -1.60 -18.05
N GLN A 202 2.30 -1.17 -17.64
CA GLN A 202 1.35 -1.98 -16.86
C GLN A 202 0.79 -3.16 -17.67
N ILE A 203 0.50 -3.00 -18.95
CA ILE A 203 0.03 -4.07 -19.84
C ILE A 203 1.14 -5.12 -20.04
N CYS A 204 2.37 -4.70 -20.27
CA CYS A 204 3.50 -5.62 -20.40
C CYS A 204 3.73 -6.39 -19.09
N ALA A 205 3.66 -5.72 -17.95
CA ALA A 205 3.74 -6.37 -16.64
C ALA A 205 2.59 -7.35 -16.41
N PHE A 206 1.35 -7.00 -16.78
CA PHE A 206 0.19 -7.89 -16.73
C PHE A 206 0.39 -9.15 -17.58
N ILE A 207 0.80 -9.00 -18.85
CA ILE A 207 1.05 -10.13 -19.76
C ILE A 207 2.15 -11.02 -19.19
N PHE A 208 3.23 -10.43 -18.70
CA PHE A 208 4.34 -11.18 -18.11
C PHE A 208 3.91 -11.91 -16.83
N ALA A 209 3.14 -11.25 -15.94
CA ALA A 209 2.58 -11.86 -14.75
C ALA A 209 1.64 -13.04 -15.11
N LEU A 210 0.83 -12.91 -16.16
CA LEU A 210 -0.03 -13.98 -16.64
C LEU A 210 0.78 -15.18 -17.15
N ILE A 211 1.81 -14.95 -17.94
CA ILE A 211 2.70 -16.01 -18.44
C ILE A 211 3.38 -16.74 -17.27
N LEU A 212 3.86 -16.00 -16.27
CA LEU A 212 4.50 -16.59 -15.09
C LEU A 212 3.51 -17.39 -14.24
N ASN A 213 2.29 -16.90 -14.03
CA ASN A 213 1.25 -17.67 -13.33
C ASN A 213 0.89 -18.95 -14.06
N LEU A 214 0.79 -18.94 -15.39
CA LEU A 214 0.43 -20.12 -16.16
C LEU A 214 1.57 -21.15 -16.27
N LYS A 215 2.85 -20.70 -16.31
CA LYS A 215 3.99 -21.58 -16.58
C LYS A 215 4.81 -21.93 -15.33
N LYS A 216 4.82 -21.09 -14.30
CA LYS A 216 5.75 -21.18 -13.15
C LYS A 216 5.04 -21.22 -11.80
N ASN A 217 3.69 -21.28 -11.78
CA ASN A 217 2.91 -21.31 -10.55
C ASN A 217 2.04 -22.59 -10.52
N PRO A 218 2.61 -23.74 -10.18
CA PRO A 218 1.89 -25.01 -10.17
C PRO A 218 0.88 -25.12 -9.03
N GLU A 219 0.92 -24.22 -8.06
CA GLU A 219 0.04 -24.22 -6.88
C GLU A 219 -1.39 -23.78 -7.19
N ILE A 220 -1.65 -23.18 -8.36
CA ILE A 220 -3.00 -22.77 -8.78
C ILE A 220 -3.22 -23.09 -10.26
N HIS A 221 -4.46 -23.46 -10.57
CA HIS A 221 -4.89 -23.73 -11.94
C HIS A 221 -5.88 -22.69 -12.40
N LEU A 222 -5.47 -21.83 -13.33
CA LEU A 222 -6.33 -20.80 -13.91
C LEU A 222 -7.14 -21.41 -15.08
N VAL A 223 -8.36 -21.84 -14.81
CA VAL A 223 -9.26 -22.44 -15.81
C VAL A 223 -10.36 -21.46 -16.17
N PHE A 224 -10.24 -20.85 -17.33
CA PHE A 224 -11.22 -19.85 -17.82
C PHE A 224 -12.48 -20.50 -18.42
N ARG A 225 -12.36 -21.70 -18.98
CA ARG A 225 -13.49 -22.38 -19.63
C ARG A 225 -14.50 -22.88 -18.62
N GLY A 226 -15.76 -22.44 -18.73
CA GLY A 226 -16.82 -22.84 -17.80
C GLY A 226 -16.80 -22.12 -16.44
N PHE A 227 -16.00 -21.08 -16.29
CA PHE A 227 -15.98 -20.26 -15.07
C PHE A 227 -17.35 -19.65 -14.79
N ARG A 228 -17.78 -19.74 -13.54
CA ARG A 228 -18.98 -19.06 -13.01
C ARG A 228 -18.61 -18.32 -11.72
N PRO A 229 -18.96 -17.02 -11.58
CA PRO A 229 -18.72 -16.27 -10.35
C PRO A 229 -19.38 -16.95 -9.15
N ASN A 230 -18.61 -17.07 -8.07
CA ASN A 230 -19.11 -17.60 -6.80
C ASN A 230 -19.30 -16.47 -5.79
N TRP A 231 -20.55 -16.04 -5.61
CA TRP A 231 -20.90 -14.91 -4.76
C TRP A 231 -20.50 -15.06 -3.29
N ARG A 232 -20.45 -16.31 -2.76
CA ARG A 232 -19.98 -16.57 -1.39
C ARG A 232 -18.48 -16.28 -1.25
N ILE A 233 -17.70 -16.68 -2.26
CA ILE A 233 -16.25 -16.41 -2.30
C ILE A 233 -16.02 -14.92 -2.52
N ILE A 234 -16.75 -14.27 -3.43
CA ILE A 234 -16.69 -12.82 -3.67
C ILE A 234 -16.99 -12.05 -2.38
N GLY A 235 -18.06 -12.40 -1.65
CA GLY A 235 -18.37 -11.81 -0.36
C GLY A 235 -17.24 -12.00 0.65
N SER A 236 -16.58 -13.16 0.67
CA SER A 236 -15.44 -13.43 1.55
C SER A 236 -14.20 -12.62 1.15
N ILE A 237 -13.95 -12.42 -0.15
CA ILE A 237 -12.87 -11.57 -0.66
C ILE A 237 -13.08 -10.12 -0.20
N TYR A 238 -14.28 -9.57 -0.39
CA TYR A 238 -14.57 -8.20 0.01
C TYR A 238 -14.69 -7.99 1.52
N ALA A 239 -15.05 -9.01 2.30
CA ALA A 239 -14.99 -8.95 3.76
C ALA A 239 -13.57 -8.67 4.28
N ILE A 240 -12.54 -9.05 3.52
CA ILE A 240 -11.13 -8.76 3.82
C ILE A 240 -10.64 -7.54 3.02
N GLY A 241 -10.99 -7.46 1.75
CA GLY A 241 -10.49 -6.47 0.81
C GLY A 241 -11.06 -5.08 1.04
N LEU A 242 -12.36 -4.94 1.25
CA LEU A 242 -13.01 -3.63 1.40
C LEU A 242 -12.49 -2.82 2.61
N PRO A 243 -12.30 -3.41 3.80
CA PRO A 243 -11.64 -2.71 4.89
C PRO A 243 -10.24 -2.22 4.53
N SER A 244 -9.49 -2.97 3.69
CA SER A 244 -8.16 -2.57 3.24
C SER A 244 -8.22 -1.38 2.26
N VAL A 245 -9.22 -1.35 1.36
CA VAL A 245 -9.48 -0.19 0.47
C VAL A 245 -9.75 1.07 1.29
N VAL A 246 -10.68 0.99 2.25
CA VAL A 246 -11.05 2.12 3.11
C VAL A 246 -9.86 2.60 3.93
N MET A 247 -9.05 1.67 4.46
CA MET A 247 -7.85 2.00 5.23
C MET A 247 -6.84 2.85 4.42
N MET A 248 -6.69 2.59 3.12
CA MET A 248 -5.83 3.40 2.24
C MET A 248 -6.41 4.80 2.02
N ALA A 249 -7.73 4.93 1.90
CA ALA A 249 -8.42 6.21 1.75
C ALA A 249 -8.34 7.09 3.01
N VAL A 250 -8.37 6.47 4.20
CA VAL A 250 -8.27 7.18 5.49
C VAL A 250 -7.00 8.02 5.59
N GLY A 251 -5.86 7.54 5.05
CA GLY A 251 -4.61 8.29 5.03
C GLY A 251 -4.70 9.59 4.25
N SER A 252 -5.40 9.61 3.11
CA SER A 252 -5.60 10.82 2.31
C SER A 252 -6.48 11.85 3.04
N VAL A 253 -7.55 11.40 3.69
CA VAL A 253 -8.42 12.27 4.51
C VAL A 253 -7.63 12.89 5.67
N MET A 254 -6.83 12.09 6.35
CA MET A 254 -5.98 12.55 7.46
C MET A 254 -5.00 13.63 6.98
N THR A 255 -4.32 13.42 5.87
CA THR A 255 -3.37 14.39 5.30
C THR A 255 -4.05 15.72 4.96
N PHE A 256 -5.23 15.66 4.35
CA PHE A 256 -6.02 16.85 4.03
C PHE A 256 -6.40 17.65 5.29
N LEU A 257 -6.93 16.96 6.31
CA LEU A 257 -7.34 17.60 7.56
C LEU A 257 -6.14 18.18 8.33
N MET A 258 -5.01 17.45 8.35
CA MET A 258 -3.79 17.92 9.00
C MET A 258 -3.25 19.18 8.32
N ASN A 259 -3.18 19.22 6.99
CA ASN A 259 -2.77 20.40 6.26
C ASN A 259 -3.68 21.61 6.57
N LYS A 260 -4.99 21.39 6.65
CA LYS A 260 -5.93 22.45 7.03
C LYS A 260 -5.67 23.00 8.45
N ILE A 261 -5.37 22.12 9.41
CA ILE A 261 -5.00 22.51 10.77
C ILE A 261 -3.72 23.34 10.76
N LEU A 262 -2.67 22.88 10.06
CA LEU A 262 -1.38 23.57 9.98
C LEU A 262 -1.52 24.96 9.35
N ILE A 263 -2.20 25.09 8.22
CA ILE A 263 -2.41 26.37 7.53
C ILE A 263 -3.20 27.34 8.42
N THR A 264 -4.16 26.84 9.19
CA THR A 264 -5.06 27.70 9.99
C THR A 264 -4.45 28.14 11.31
N TYR A 265 -3.70 27.28 12.00
CA TYR A 265 -3.32 27.49 13.39
C TYR A 265 -1.82 27.66 13.60
N HIS A 266 -0.94 27.13 12.72
CA HIS A 266 0.50 27.29 12.85
C HIS A 266 0.96 28.67 12.38
N SER A 267 1.88 29.32 13.09
CA SER A 267 2.35 30.68 12.73
C SER A 267 3.05 30.75 11.37
N ALA A 268 3.72 29.66 10.96
CA ALA A 268 4.34 29.53 9.65
C ALA A 268 3.37 29.10 8.52
N HIS A 269 2.08 28.93 8.82
CA HIS A 269 1.01 28.64 7.84
C HIS A 269 1.40 27.64 6.73
N GLU A 270 1.55 28.13 5.50
CA GLU A 270 1.88 27.31 4.31
C GLU A 270 3.24 26.62 4.42
N THR A 271 4.22 27.24 5.11
CA THR A 271 5.54 26.61 5.31
C THR A 271 5.43 25.38 6.18
N ALA A 272 4.57 25.37 7.20
CA ALA A 272 4.32 24.19 8.04
C ALA A 272 3.65 23.04 7.24
N ALA A 273 2.67 23.37 6.39
CA ALA A 273 2.05 22.39 5.51
C ALA A 273 3.05 21.84 4.47
N THR A 274 3.94 22.67 3.94
CA THR A 274 5.00 22.25 3.03
C THR A 274 6.02 21.34 3.73
N ALA A 275 6.45 21.69 4.95
CA ALA A 275 7.32 20.84 5.76
C ALA A 275 6.69 19.47 6.05
N PHE A 276 5.37 19.44 6.32
CA PHE A 276 4.62 18.21 6.48
C PHE A 276 4.54 17.38 5.18
N GLY A 277 4.38 18.04 4.04
CA GLY A 277 4.45 17.37 2.72
C GLY A 277 5.81 16.73 2.45
N ILE A 278 6.91 17.41 2.82
CA ILE A 278 8.27 16.85 2.72
C ILE A 278 8.43 15.67 3.68
N TYR A 279 7.94 15.80 4.92
CA TYR A 279 7.90 14.68 5.86
C TYR A 279 7.25 13.44 5.23
N PHE A 280 6.09 13.58 4.56
CA PHE A 280 5.41 12.45 3.90
C PHE A 280 6.24 11.78 2.81
N LYS A 281 6.95 12.57 2.00
CA LYS A 281 7.85 12.03 0.97
C LYS A 281 9.01 11.26 1.61
N LEU A 282 9.65 11.82 2.61
CA LEU A 282 10.75 11.16 3.34
C LEU A 282 10.26 9.90 4.09
N ASN A 283 9.12 10.01 4.75
CA ASN A 283 8.48 8.92 5.48
C ASN A 283 8.18 7.70 4.58
N SER A 284 7.79 7.94 3.33
CA SER A 284 7.52 6.85 2.37
C SER A 284 8.71 5.92 2.20
N PHE A 285 9.94 6.42 2.20
CA PHE A 285 11.14 5.58 2.08
C PHE A 285 11.36 4.67 3.31
N VAL A 286 10.92 5.10 4.50
CA VAL A 286 11.02 4.30 5.73
C VAL A 286 9.87 3.30 5.82
N PHE A 287 8.66 3.69 5.41
CA PHE A 287 7.48 2.85 5.52
C PHE A 287 7.33 1.82 4.40
N MET A 288 7.83 2.10 3.18
CA MET A 288 7.77 1.14 2.07
C MET A 288 8.41 -0.22 2.39
N PRO A 289 9.61 -0.29 2.99
CA PRO A 289 10.18 -1.57 3.43
C PRO A 289 9.29 -2.30 4.43
N VAL A 290 8.65 -1.59 5.35
CA VAL A 290 7.75 -2.18 6.35
C VAL A 290 6.46 -2.69 5.71
N PHE A 291 5.89 -1.97 4.75
CA PHE A 291 4.74 -2.45 3.98
C PHE A 291 5.11 -3.65 3.09
N GLY A 292 6.30 -3.64 2.49
CA GLY A 292 6.82 -4.77 1.74
C GLY A 292 6.99 -6.02 2.61
N LEU A 293 7.57 -5.86 3.81
CA LEU A 293 7.67 -6.90 4.82
C LEU A 293 6.27 -7.44 5.18
N ASN A 294 5.34 -6.55 5.48
CA ASN A 294 3.97 -6.92 5.84
C ASN A 294 3.27 -7.71 4.72
N ASN A 295 3.37 -7.24 3.48
CA ASN A 295 2.80 -7.93 2.31
C ASN A 295 3.41 -9.33 2.09
N GLY A 296 4.69 -9.52 2.41
CA GLY A 296 5.36 -10.82 2.36
C GLY A 296 4.94 -11.78 3.47
N VAL A 297 4.56 -11.25 4.63
CA VAL A 297 4.14 -12.03 5.80
C VAL A 297 2.67 -12.47 5.72
N ILE A 298 1.80 -11.69 5.10
CA ILE A 298 0.37 -12.04 4.95
C ILE A 298 0.17 -13.46 4.42
N PRO A 299 0.76 -13.89 3.29
CA PRO A 299 0.58 -15.26 2.78
C PRO A 299 1.19 -16.30 3.71
N ILE A 300 2.28 -16.02 4.41
CA ILE A 300 2.89 -16.95 5.38
C ILE A 300 1.90 -17.23 6.52
N VAL A 301 1.35 -16.19 7.12
CA VAL A 301 0.38 -16.29 8.23
C VAL A 301 -0.90 -16.97 7.74
N ALA A 302 -1.42 -16.58 6.57
CA ALA A 302 -2.63 -17.15 6.00
C ALA A 302 -2.50 -18.64 5.70
N TYR A 303 -1.37 -19.05 5.10
CA TYR A 303 -1.07 -20.47 4.80
C TYR A 303 -0.99 -21.31 6.08
N ASN A 304 -0.18 -20.87 7.06
CA ASN A 304 0.01 -21.62 8.31
C ASN A 304 -1.29 -21.64 9.17
N TYR A 305 -2.15 -20.62 9.03
CA TYR A 305 -3.50 -20.68 9.61
C TYR A 305 -4.36 -21.75 8.95
N GLY A 306 -4.36 -21.81 7.60
CA GLY A 306 -5.07 -22.86 6.84
C GLY A 306 -4.56 -24.27 7.15
N ALA A 307 -3.24 -24.42 7.30
CA ALA A 307 -2.57 -25.65 7.69
C ALA A 307 -2.70 -26.00 9.18
N GLN A 308 -3.38 -25.18 9.99
CA GLN A 308 -3.55 -25.31 11.42
C GLN A 308 -2.23 -25.39 12.22
N GLN A 309 -1.15 -24.82 11.68
CA GLN A 309 0.18 -24.78 12.32
C GLN A 309 0.34 -23.54 13.19
N ARG A 310 -0.25 -23.57 14.38
CA ARG A 310 -0.28 -22.44 15.34
C ARG A 310 1.12 -21.93 15.66
N THR A 311 2.07 -22.81 16.00
CA THR A 311 3.42 -22.42 16.41
C THR A 311 4.13 -21.61 15.35
N ARG A 312 4.13 -22.10 14.09
CA ARG A 312 4.74 -21.42 12.94
C ARG A 312 4.07 -20.08 12.66
N MET A 313 2.73 -20.05 12.72
CA MET A 313 1.96 -18.83 12.48
C MET A 313 2.28 -17.74 13.53
N VAL A 314 2.30 -18.10 14.82
CA VAL A 314 2.61 -17.16 15.91
C VAL A 314 4.07 -16.68 15.82
N GLU A 315 5.00 -17.58 15.49
CA GLU A 315 6.39 -17.22 15.26
C GLU A 315 6.53 -16.22 14.10
N ALA A 316 5.86 -16.45 12.97
CA ALA A 316 5.87 -15.53 11.84
C ALA A 316 5.35 -14.14 12.22
N ILE A 317 4.24 -14.05 12.98
CA ILE A 317 3.69 -12.79 13.49
C ILE A 317 4.70 -12.08 14.41
N LYS A 318 5.28 -12.81 15.38
CA LYS A 318 6.25 -12.25 16.32
C LYS A 318 7.52 -11.73 15.61
N ARG A 319 8.09 -12.54 14.72
CA ARG A 319 9.30 -12.17 13.97
C ARG A 319 9.06 -10.97 13.05
N SER A 320 7.91 -10.95 12.36
CA SER A 320 7.57 -9.81 11.50
C SER A 320 7.40 -8.51 12.30
N ALA A 321 6.80 -8.55 13.49
CA ALA A 321 6.68 -7.39 14.36
C ALA A 321 8.05 -6.89 14.83
N ILE A 322 8.98 -7.79 15.17
CA ILE A 322 10.36 -7.44 15.53
C ILE A 322 11.08 -6.78 14.36
N TYR A 323 11.07 -7.41 13.17
CA TYR A 323 11.77 -6.88 12.01
C TYR A 323 11.18 -5.53 11.55
N ALA A 324 9.85 -5.40 11.54
CA ALA A 324 9.20 -4.12 11.24
C ALA A 324 9.61 -3.02 12.23
N SER A 325 9.64 -3.34 13.53
CA SER A 325 10.08 -2.39 14.56
C SER A 325 11.55 -2.02 14.41
N CYS A 326 12.44 -2.96 14.08
CA CYS A 326 13.86 -2.68 13.83
C CYS A 326 14.04 -1.71 12.65
N VAL A 327 13.33 -1.93 11.53
CA VAL A 327 13.38 -1.04 10.37
C VAL A 327 12.87 0.36 10.75
N MET A 328 11.78 0.43 11.49
CA MET A 328 11.21 1.71 11.93
C MET A 328 12.11 2.44 12.93
N ILE A 329 12.78 1.74 13.85
CA ILE A 329 13.76 2.34 14.77
C ILE A 329 14.96 2.89 13.99
N LEU A 330 15.44 2.17 12.95
CA LEU A 330 16.48 2.68 12.08
C LEU A 330 16.02 3.97 11.36
N GLY A 331 14.79 3.97 10.82
CA GLY A 331 14.19 5.15 10.22
C GLY A 331 14.10 6.31 11.22
N MET A 332 13.65 6.06 12.45
CA MET A 332 13.64 7.05 13.53
C MET A 332 15.04 7.61 13.79
N ALA A 333 16.05 6.75 13.90
CA ALA A 333 17.43 7.19 14.14
C ALA A 333 17.93 8.14 13.02
N ILE A 334 17.61 7.86 11.75
CA ILE A 334 17.96 8.71 10.61
C ILE A 334 17.28 10.08 10.75
N PHE A 335 15.99 10.12 11.08
CA PHE A 335 15.25 11.38 11.27
C PHE A 335 15.70 12.17 12.49
N GLN A 336 16.18 11.51 13.54
CA GLN A 336 16.73 12.16 14.73
C GLN A 336 18.12 12.76 14.49
N LEU A 337 19.01 12.01 13.80
CA LEU A 337 20.40 12.39 13.63
C LEU A 337 20.61 13.36 12.46
N PHE A 338 19.86 13.23 11.36
CA PHE A 338 20.10 13.96 10.12
C PHE A 338 18.88 14.76 9.61
N PRO A 339 18.03 15.40 10.45
CA PRO A 339 16.81 16.04 9.99
C PRO A 339 17.11 17.22 9.05
N ALA A 340 18.13 18.04 9.34
CA ALA A 340 18.53 19.15 8.49
C ALA A 340 18.99 18.68 7.10
N THR A 341 19.82 17.64 7.03
CA THR A 341 20.32 17.08 5.77
C THR A 341 19.16 16.54 4.92
N LEU A 342 18.19 15.85 5.55
CA LEU A 342 17.02 15.33 4.86
C LEU A 342 16.16 16.46 4.25
N LEU A 343 15.98 17.57 4.98
CA LEU A 343 15.24 18.73 4.49
C LEU A 343 16.01 19.47 3.38
N GLN A 344 17.34 19.57 3.49
CA GLN A 344 18.19 20.22 2.48
C GLN A 344 18.16 19.51 1.12
N ILE A 345 17.87 18.19 1.06
CA ILE A 345 17.62 17.47 -0.21
C ILE A 345 16.51 18.16 -1.02
N PHE A 346 15.53 18.77 -0.33
CA PHE A 346 14.41 19.50 -0.94
C PHE A 346 14.67 21.02 -1.04
N LYS A 347 15.93 21.47 -0.89
CA LYS A 347 16.33 22.89 -0.92
C LYS A 347 15.52 23.73 0.09
N ALA A 348 15.37 23.20 1.31
CA ALA A 348 14.61 23.88 2.36
C ALA A 348 15.24 25.24 2.71
N THR A 349 14.39 26.26 2.83
CA THR A 349 14.77 27.60 3.33
C THR A 349 15.00 27.57 4.84
N ASP A 350 15.65 28.61 5.40
CA ASP A 350 15.88 28.69 6.83
C ASP A 350 14.57 28.62 7.66
N THR A 351 13.51 29.27 7.16
CA THR A 351 12.17 29.16 7.78
C THR A 351 11.62 27.75 7.74
N MET A 352 11.81 27.03 6.63
CA MET A 352 11.38 25.64 6.50
C MET A 352 12.21 24.71 7.38
N LEU A 353 13.51 24.99 7.57
CA LEU A 353 14.36 24.24 8.50
C LEU A 353 13.93 24.44 9.96
N SER A 354 13.59 25.67 10.35
CA SER A 354 13.14 25.97 11.72
C SER A 354 11.85 25.22 12.11
N VAL A 355 10.94 25.02 11.17
CA VAL A 355 9.68 24.28 11.37
C VAL A 355 9.88 22.78 11.16
N GLY A 356 10.63 22.41 10.13
CA GLY A 356 10.74 21.01 9.68
C GLY A 356 11.62 20.15 10.59
N ILE A 357 12.68 20.71 11.18
CA ILE A 357 13.56 19.93 12.08
C ILE A 357 12.81 19.45 13.32
N PRO A 358 12.10 20.32 14.09
CA PRO A 358 11.24 19.86 15.18
C PRO A 358 10.17 18.86 14.72
N ALA A 359 9.50 19.14 13.59
CA ALA A 359 8.49 18.25 13.04
C ALA A 359 9.04 16.85 12.78
N LEU A 360 10.18 16.72 12.06
CA LEU A 360 10.79 15.43 11.76
C LEU A 360 11.21 14.69 13.04
N ARG A 361 11.80 15.38 14.01
CA ARG A 361 12.22 14.78 15.27
C ARG A 361 11.05 14.30 16.11
N ILE A 362 10.03 15.12 16.30
CA ILE A 362 8.88 14.78 17.15
C ILE A 362 8.05 13.66 16.51
N ILE A 363 7.72 13.79 15.22
CA ILE A 363 6.88 12.81 14.52
C ILE A 363 7.58 11.45 14.47
N SER A 364 8.90 11.40 14.23
CA SER A 364 9.64 10.13 14.13
C SER A 364 9.64 9.30 15.42
N LEU A 365 9.36 9.90 16.59
CA LEU A 365 9.19 9.15 17.85
C LEU A 365 8.06 8.11 17.76
N SER A 366 7.06 8.35 16.92
CA SER A 366 5.98 7.39 16.67
C SER A 366 6.43 6.12 15.96
N PHE A 367 7.55 6.16 15.23
CA PHE A 367 8.02 5.07 14.38
C PHE A 367 8.29 3.78 15.13
N CYS A 368 8.85 3.86 16.33
CA CYS A 368 9.15 2.68 17.14
C CYS A 368 7.92 1.82 17.44
N MET A 369 6.74 2.43 17.53
CA MET A 369 5.48 1.74 17.79
C MET A 369 4.75 1.36 16.49
N ALA A 370 4.88 2.20 15.47
CA ALA A 370 4.19 2.00 14.19
C ALA A 370 4.58 0.68 13.50
N GLY A 371 5.84 0.24 13.62
CA GLY A 371 6.30 -1.02 13.05
C GLY A 371 5.50 -2.22 13.55
N ALA A 372 5.33 -2.32 14.87
CA ALA A 372 4.52 -3.38 15.49
C ALA A 372 3.05 -3.28 15.09
N CYS A 373 2.47 -2.07 15.06
CA CYS A 373 1.09 -1.86 14.65
C CYS A 373 0.83 -2.32 13.20
N ILE A 374 1.74 -2.03 12.27
CA ILE A 374 1.64 -2.42 10.86
C ILE A 374 1.72 -3.95 10.73
N ALA A 375 2.68 -4.59 11.38
CA ALA A 375 2.86 -6.05 11.33
C ALA A 375 1.65 -6.80 11.91
N LEU A 376 1.11 -6.34 13.04
CA LEU A 376 -0.10 -6.90 13.64
C LEU A 376 -1.34 -6.64 12.76
N GLY A 377 -1.41 -5.46 12.12
CA GLY A 377 -2.45 -5.12 11.16
C GLY A 377 -2.49 -6.09 9.97
N GLY A 378 -1.33 -6.45 9.40
CA GLY A 378 -1.23 -7.48 8.37
C GLY A 378 -1.66 -8.86 8.84
N SER A 379 -1.38 -9.20 10.10
CA SER A 379 -1.85 -10.45 10.70
C SER A 379 -3.38 -10.50 10.81
N PHE A 380 -4.05 -9.38 11.11
CA PHE A 380 -5.52 -9.31 11.09
C PHE A 380 -6.08 -9.56 9.68
N GLN A 381 -5.44 -9.01 8.64
CA GLN A 381 -5.82 -9.25 7.24
C GLN A 381 -5.62 -10.72 6.87
N ALA A 382 -4.46 -11.30 7.17
CA ALA A 382 -4.14 -12.70 6.91
C ALA A 382 -5.14 -13.66 7.58
N LEU A 383 -5.57 -13.34 8.80
CA LEU A 383 -6.56 -14.11 9.57
C LEU A 383 -8.02 -13.73 9.23
N GLY A 384 -8.29 -12.93 8.19
CA GLY A 384 -9.61 -12.53 7.69
C GLY A 384 -10.42 -11.67 8.65
N LYS A 385 -9.73 -10.98 9.51
CA LYS A 385 -10.32 -10.02 10.44
C LYS A 385 -9.86 -8.61 10.13
N SER A 386 -9.82 -8.25 8.84
CA SER A 386 -9.38 -6.93 8.34
C SER A 386 -10.13 -5.77 8.96
N ILE A 387 -11.35 -6.01 9.47
CA ILE A 387 -12.10 -5.00 10.20
C ILE A 387 -11.33 -4.47 11.42
N TYR A 388 -10.50 -5.29 12.08
CA TYR A 388 -9.64 -4.82 13.18
C TYR A 388 -8.56 -3.86 12.67
N SER A 389 -7.95 -4.15 11.50
CA SER A 389 -6.99 -3.23 10.88
C SER A 389 -7.65 -1.90 10.51
N LEU A 390 -8.87 -1.93 9.99
CA LEU A 390 -9.63 -0.74 9.66
C LEU A 390 -9.95 0.07 10.92
N ILE A 391 -10.48 -0.56 11.97
CA ILE A 391 -10.79 0.10 13.24
C ILE A 391 -9.55 0.78 13.82
N VAL A 392 -8.43 0.08 13.88
CA VAL A 392 -7.15 0.64 14.36
C VAL A 392 -6.73 1.84 13.51
N SER A 393 -6.83 1.74 12.17
CA SER A 393 -6.45 2.82 11.25
C SER A 393 -7.33 4.06 11.40
N VAL A 394 -8.65 3.89 11.50
CA VAL A 394 -9.61 4.99 11.70
C VAL A 394 -9.39 5.64 13.06
N ILE A 395 -9.27 4.85 14.13
CA ILE A 395 -9.01 5.38 15.47
C ILE A 395 -7.70 6.17 15.47
N ARG A 396 -6.63 5.60 14.95
CA ARG A 396 -5.31 6.25 14.90
C ARG A 396 -5.33 7.58 14.14
N GLN A 397 -5.84 7.58 12.92
CA GLN A 397 -5.68 8.68 11.99
C GLN A 397 -6.78 9.75 12.08
N LEU A 398 -8.03 9.36 12.35
CA LEU A 398 -9.15 10.29 12.34
C LEU A 398 -9.66 10.60 13.75
N VAL A 399 -9.80 9.60 14.62
CA VAL A 399 -10.40 9.78 15.93
C VAL A 399 -9.40 10.32 16.97
N LEU A 400 -8.13 9.97 16.85
CA LEU A 400 -7.08 10.41 17.78
C LEU A 400 -6.22 11.52 17.16
N LEU A 401 -5.53 11.25 16.05
CA LEU A 401 -4.55 12.18 15.50
C LEU A 401 -5.16 13.55 15.21
N ILE A 402 -6.27 13.61 14.50
CA ILE A 402 -6.85 14.89 14.07
C ILE A 402 -7.39 15.72 15.24
N PRO A 403 -8.21 15.18 16.19
CA PRO A 403 -8.66 15.96 17.33
C PRO A 403 -7.51 16.38 18.25
N VAL A 404 -6.51 15.50 18.49
CA VAL A 404 -5.34 15.85 19.31
C VAL A 404 -4.50 16.94 18.62
N ALA A 405 -4.27 16.83 17.31
CA ALA A 405 -3.57 17.85 16.54
C ALA A 405 -4.30 19.21 16.59
N PHE A 406 -5.62 19.20 16.46
CA PHE A 406 -6.44 20.40 16.57
C PHE A 406 -6.31 21.08 17.94
N VAL A 407 -6.43 20.32 19.03
CA VAL A 407 -6.29 20.84 20.39
C VAL A 407 -4.86 21.38 20.64
N LEU A 408 -3.84 20.59 20.26
CA LEU A 408 -2.45 21.00 20.44
C LEU A 408 -2.08 22.20 19.57
N ALA A 409 -2.64 22.33 18.37
CA ALA A 409 -2.45 23.52 17.53
C ALA A 409 -3.06 24.78 18.16
N GLN A 410 -4.25 24.68 18.77
CA GLN A 410 -4.84 25.81 19.51
C GLN A 410 -4.03 26.20 20.74
N ILE A 411 -3.57 25.21 21.52
CA ILE A 411 -2.70 25.45 22.68
C ILE A 411 -1.36 26.07 22.21
N GLY A 412 -0.77 25.55 21.14
CA GLY A 412 0.46 26.05 20.55
C GLY A 412 0.35 27.52 20.17
N ARG A 413 -0.72 27.88 19.46
CA ARG A 413 -1.00 29.28 19.09
C ARG A 413 -1.16 30.19 20.29
N SER A 414 -1.80 29.74 21.37
CA SER A 414 -1.97 30.54 22.59
C SER A 414 -0.71 30.66 23.45
N SER A 415 0.15 29.64 23.43
CA SER A 415 1.40 29.60 24.22
C SER A 415 2.64 30.11 23.46
N GLY A 416 2.50 30.36 22.16
CA GLY A 416 3.63 30.71 21.29
C GLY A 416 4.57 29.56 20.96
N ASN A 417 4.15 28.33 21.18
CA ASN A 417 4.91 27.11 20.84
C ASN A 417 4.17 26.25 19.82
N ASP A 418 4.33 26.57 18.56
CA ASP A 418 3.65 25.88 17.45
C ASP A 418 4.10 24.43 17.26
N ASP A 419 5.26 24.02 17.75
CA ASP A 419 5.76 22.66 17.65
C ASP A 419 4.91 21.63 18.42
N LEU A 420 4.03 22.10 19.31
CA LEU A 420 3.11 21.22 20.05
C LEU A 420 2.23 20.38 19.13
N VAL A 421 1.84 20.89 17.95
CA VAL A 421 0.99 20.16 17.00
C VAL A 421 1.60 18.83 16.58
N TRP A 422 2.93 18.75 16.47
CA TRP A 422 3.62 17.53 16.03
C TRP A 422 3.53 16.40 17.04
N TRP A 423 3.32 16.70 18.34
CA TRP A 423 3.13 15.68 19.36
C TRP A 423 1.85 14.87 19.20
N ALA A 424 0.92 15.31 18.37
CA ALA A 424 -0.26 14.54 18.05
C ALA A 424 0.08 13.16 17.46
N PHE A 425 1.17 13.04 16.70
CA PHE A 425 1.59 11.76 16.10
C PHE A 425 2.06 10.74 17.15
N PRO A 426 3.03 11.04 18.03
CA PRO A 426 3.41 10.11 19.09
C PRO A 426 2.26 9.75 20.01
N ILE A 427 1.43 10.72 20.41
CA ILE A 427 0.26 10.48 21.26
C ILE A 427 -0.71 9.51 20.58
N ALA A 428 -1.11 9.79 19.34
CA ALA A 428 -2.02 8.91 18.59
C ALA A 428 -1.45 7.50 18.42
N GLU A 429 -0.13 7.36 18.24
CA GLU A 429 0.50 6.05 18.05
C GLU A 429 0.55 5.23 19.34
N VAL A 430 0.78 5.85 20.50
CA VAL A 430 0.71 5.16 21.81
C VAL A 430 -0.67 4.54 22.02
N PHE A 431 -1.73 5.33 21.82
CA PHE A 431 -3.11 4.83 21.93
C PHE A 431 -3.43 3.76 20.89
N SER A 432 -2.97 3.97 19.66
CA SER A 432 -3.13 3.01 18.55
C SER A 432 -2.48 1.67 18.87
N LEU A 433 -1.27 1.67 19.45
CA LEU A 433 -0.60 0.46 19.90
C LEU A 433 -1.45 -0.26 20.96
N GLY A 434 -1.99 0.47 21.94
CA GLY A 434 -2.89 -0.08 22.95
C GLY A 434 -4.11 -0.77 22.33
N VAL A 435 -4.80 -0.09 21.40
CA VAL A 435 -5.96 -0.65 20.68
C VAL A 435 -5.55 -1.88 19.85
N THR A 436 -4.41 -1.80 19.16
CA THR A 436 -3.87 -2.91 18.34
C THR A 436 -3.61 -4.15 19.22
N LEU A 437 -2.98 -3.99 20.38
CA LEU A 437 -2.70 -5.07 21.31
C LEU A 437 -3.98 -5.67 21.92
N LEU A 438 -4.98 -4.85 22.23
CA LEU A 438 -6.29 -5.32 22.68
C LEU A 438 -7.00 -6.13 21.60
N CYS A 439 -7.03 -5.65 20.37
CA CYS A 439 -7.57 -6.38 19.22
C CYS A 439 -6.82 -7.70 19.00
N PHE A 440 -5.49 -7.69 19.08
CA PHE A 440 -4.68 -8.89 18.93
C PHE A 440 -4.91 -9.90 20.08
N ARG A 441 -4.99 -9.43 21.33
CA ARG A 441 -5.33 -10.28 22.47
C ARG A 441 -6.70 -10.95 22.31
N ARG A 442 -7.70 -10.19 21.84
CA ARG A 442 -9.03 -10.74 21.55
C ARG A 442 -8.95 -11.79 20.43
N LEU A 443 -8.27 -11.48 19.34
CA LEU A 443 -8.08 -12.39 18.21
C LEU A 443 -7.34 -13.66 18.64
N TYR A 444 -6.28 -13.50 19.44
CA TYR A 444 -5.52 -14.63 19.97
C TYR A 444 -6.42 -15.58 20.79
N ARG A 445 -7.22 -15.05 21.71
CA ARG A 445 -8.11 -15.85 22.56
C ARG A 445 -9.25 -16.51 21.78
N THR A 446 -9.81 -15.82 20.79
CA THR A 446 -11.00 -16.31 20.07
C THR A 446 -10.68 -17.23 18.89
N LEU A 447 -9.51 -17.09 18.31
CA LEU A 447 -9.14 -17.79 17.08
C LEU A 447 -7.84 -18.59 17.22
N ILE A 448 -6.72 -17.92 17.57
CA ILE A 448 -5.39 -18.53 17.54
C ILE A 448 -5.22 -19.61 18.60
N SER A 449 -5.68 -19.36 19.85
CA SER A 449 -5.54 -20.32 20.95
C SER A 449 -6.32 -21.63 20.74
N LYS A 450 -7.31 -21.62 19.85
CA LYS A 450 -8.12 -22.80 19.54
C LYS A 450 -7.47 -23.73 18.50
N LEU A 451 -6.41 -23.28 17.84
CA LEU A 451 -5.67 -24.09 16.90
C LEU A 451 -4.73 -25.06 17.64
N PRO A 452 -4.51 -26.28 17.12
CA PRO A 452 -3.51 -27.20 17.68
C PRO A 452 -2.11 -26.59 17.58
N PRO A 453 -1.20 -26.90 18.51
CA PRO A 453 0.19 -26.40 18.50
C PRO A 453 0.95 -26.78 17.23
N HIS A 454 0.80 -28.01 16.81
CA HIS A 454 1.30 -28.59 15.57
C HIS A 454 0.10 -28.95 14.70
N GLY A 455 0.27 -28.94 13.36
CA GLY A 455 -0.81 -29.33 12.44
C GLY A 455 -1.41 -30.70 12.82
N PRO A 456 -2.55 -31.08 12.22
CA PRO A 456 -3.14 -32.38 12.50
C PRO A 456 -2.05 -33.44 12.31
N GLU A 457 -1.77 -34.20 13.38
CA GLU A 457 -0.89 -35.36 13.28
C GLU A 457 -1.38 -36.19 12.11
N ASN A 458 -0.51 -36.48 11.15
CA ASN A 458 -0.80 -37.47 10.14
C ASN A 458 -1.11 -38.75 10.90
N VAL A 459 -2.40 -39.01 11.12
CA VAL A 459 -2.84 -40.35 11.49
C VAL A 459 -2.45 -41.22 10.32
N GLN A 460 -1.37 -41.97 10.50
CA GLN A 460 -0.86 -42.97 9.59
C GLN A 460 -1.92 -44.06 9.35
#